data_710f6b0bc6551e4f5d2928e85805651b
#
_entry.id   710f6b0bc6551e4f5d2928e85805651b
#
_cell.length_a   1.000
_cell.length_b   1.000
_cell.length_c   1.000
_cell.angle_alpha   90.00
_cell.angle_beta   90.00
_cell.angle_gamma   90.00
#
_symmetry.space_group_name_H-M   'P 1'
#
loop_
_entity.id
_entity.type
_entity.pdbx_description
1 polymer ?
#
loop_
_entity_poly.entity_id
_entity_poly.type
_entity_poly.pdbx_seq_one_letter_code
_entity_poly.pdbx_strand_id
1 'polypeptide(L)'
;MIARLVGSEMCIRDSLNLIGRREKSIYGVLSFDDYLDYLLNKYPQLTIDYFQSNIEGEIIDKIQEVGYSYDGIILNAAAYTHTSVGIADAIRAIEKSVIEVHISNTKSREDYRHKSFISPHVNGIIQGFGLLSYELAIISFLNNIKGE
;
A
#
# COMPACT_ATOMS: atom_id res chain seq x y z
N MET A 1 3.10 0.12 2.36
CA MET A 1 3.83 1.18 3.07
C MET A 1 3.18 1.40 4.39
N ILE A 2 3.95 1.58 5.44
CA ILE A 2 3.43 2.05 6.70
C ILE A 2 4.21 3.30 7.01
N ALA A 3 3.62 4.47 7.13
CA ALA A 3 4.26 5.71 7.45
C ALA A 3 3.80 6.23 8.82
N ARG A 4 4.66 6.79 9.61
CA ARG A 4 4.36 7.45 10.88
C ARG A 4 4.44 8.97 10.73
N LEU A 5 3.42 9.69 11.11
CA LEU A 5 3.47 11.13 11.38
C LEU A 5 4.20 11.41 12.69
N VAL A 6 4.91 12.51 12.95
CA VAL A 6 5.71 12.79 14.17
C VAL A 6 5.00 12.28 15.39
N GLY A 7 5.36 11.15 15.68
CA GLY A 7 4.58 10.26 16.38
C GLY A 7 3.75 9.31 15.52
N SER A 8 3.78 9.21 14.18
CA SER A 8 3.01 8.27 13.33
C SER A 8 3.87 7.41 12.42
N GLU A 9 3.64 6.11 12.36
CA GLU A 9 4.36 5.12 11.53
C GLU A 9 3.49 4.54 10.43
N MET A 10 4.03 4.38 9.24
CA MET A 10 3.33 3.89 8.07
C MET A 10 4.18 2.88 7.27
N CYS A 11 3.64 1.79 6.73
CA CYS A 11 4.35 0.73 5.97
C CYS A 11 3.82 0.58 4.54
N ILE A 12 4.66 0.59 3.53
CA ILE A 12 4.31 0.19 2.16
C ILE A 12 4.58 -1.30 1.98
N ARG A 13 3.56 -1.98 1.50
CA ARG A 13 3.65 -3.37 1.08
C ARG A 13 3.48 -3.47 -0.41
N ASP A 14 4.44 -4.08 -1.05
CA ASP A 14 4.46 -4.25 -2.48
C ASP A 14 5.00 -5.64 -2.84
N SER A 15 4.31 -6.36 -3.71
CA SER A 15 4.83 -7.55 -4.39
C SER A 15 5.48 -7.21 -5.73
N LEU A 16 5.73 -5.93 -6.01
CA LEU A 16 6.26 -5.42 -7.27
C LEU A 16 7.77 -5.17 -7.19
N ASN A 17 8.54 -6.15 -6.71
CA ASN A 17 10.00 -6.11 -6.64
C ASN A 17 10.71 -5.89 -7.99
N LEU A 18 9.95 -5.85 -9.11
CA LEU A 18 10.45 -5.66 -10.47
C LEU A 18 9.92 -4.38 -11.13
N ILE A 19 9.43 -3.41 -10.35
CA ILE A 19 9.08 -2.09 -10.89
C ILE A 19 10.32 -1.48 -11.59
N GLY A 20 10.12 -0.97 -12.80
CA GLY A 20 11.19 -0.47 -13.66
C GLY A 20 11.83 -1.53 -14.56
N ARG A 21 11.62 -2.83 -14.31
CA ARG A 21 12.06 -3.94 -15.19
C ARG A 21 10.91 -4.58 -15.97
N ARG A 22 9.66 -4.48 -15.48
CA ARG A 22 8.45 -4.99 -16.12
C ARG A 22 7.61 -3.85 -16.64
N GLU A 23 7.07 -4.02 -17.84
CA GLU A 23 6.03 -3.17 -18.43
C GLU A 23 6.21 -1.65 -18.18
N LYS A 24 7.34 -1.09 -18.66
CA LYS A 24 7.68 0.33 -18.51
C LYS A 24 6.54 1.29 -18.89
N SER A 25 5.66 0.87 -19.79
CA SER A 25 4.47 1.62 -20.20
C SER A 25 3.39 1.73 -19.10
N ILE A 26 3.37 0.79 -18.15
CA ILE A 26 2.39 0.76 -17.05
C ILE A 26 2.99 1.32 -15.75
N TYR A 27 4.27 1.01 -15.46
CA TYR A 27 4.89 1.28 -14.17
C TYR A 27 5.87 2.46 -14.17
N GLY A 28 6.20 3.04 -15.36
CA GLY A 28 7.11 4.18 -15.48
C GLY A 28 8.60 3.80 -15.45
N VAL A 29 9.47 4.82 -15.46
CA VAL A 29 10.93 4.69 -15.57
C VAL A 29 11.62 4.75 -14.18
N LEU A 30 11.00 5.37 -13.18
CA LEU A 30 11.55 5.47 -11.83
C LEU A 30 11.50 4.11 -11.13
N SER A 31 12.60 3.76 -10.46
CA SER A 31 12.59 2.63 -9.54
C SER A 31 11.74 2.96 -8.31
N PHE A 32 11.22 1.92 -7.62
CA PHE A 32 10.48 2.15 -6.38
C PHE A 32 11.39 2.73 -5.28
N ASP A 33 12.66 2.32 -5.24
CA ASP A 33 13.62 2.82 -4.25
C ASP A 33 13.85 4.34 -4.40
N ASP A 34 14.04 4.83 -5.64
CA ASP A 34 14.17 6.26 -5.92
C ASP A 34 12.90 7.02 -5.50
N TYR A 35 11.72 6.43 -5.71
CA TYR A 35 10.45 7.02 -5.33
C TYR A 35 10.26 7.03 -3.81
N LEU A 36 10.68 5.98 -3.12
CA LEU A 36 10.67 5.93 -1.66
C LEU A 36 11.57 7.02 -1.07
N ASP A 37 12.78 7.20 -1.60
CA ASP A 37 13.69 8.27 -1.20
C ASP A 37 13.06 9.66 -1.41
N TYR A 38 12.38 9.86 -2.53
CA TYR A 38 11.60 11.07 -2.78
C TYR A 38 10.53 11.31 -1.71
N LEU A 39 9.77 10.29 -1.34
CA LEU A 39 8.73 10.40 -0.31
C LEU A 39 9.32 10.70 1.08
N LEU A 40 10.41 10.02 1.45
CA LEU A 40 11.11 10.25 2.71
C LEU A 40 11.63 11.72 2.83
N ASN A 41 12.16 12.24 1.74
CA ASN A 41 12.64 13.63 1.69
C ASN A 41 11.49 14.65 1.70
N LYS A 42 10.38 14.34 1.05
CA LYS A 42 9.22 15.23 0.95
C LYS A 42 8.40 15.30 2.24
N TYR A 43 8.38 14.22 3.00
CA TYR A 43 7.62 14.09 4.25
C TYR A 43 8.52 13.75 5.43
N PRO A 44 9.49 14.63 5.78
CA PRO A 44 10.47 14.36 6.84
C PRO A 44 9.84 14.23 8.24
N GLN A 45 8.59 14.68 8.40
CA GLN A 45 7.82 14.53 9.63
C GLN A 45 7.21 13.12 9.78
N LEU A 46 7.29 12.27 8.74
CA LEU A 46 6.78 10.91 8.76
C LEU A 46 7.91 9.92 8.96
N THR A 47 7.66 8.88 9.73
CA THR A 47 8.45 7.64 9.67
C THR A 47 7.76 6.71 8.69
N ILE A 48 8.41 6.38 7.60
CA ILE A 48 7.90 5.50 6.56
C ILE A 48 8.74 4.24 6.55
N ASP A 49 8.13 3.11 6.93
CA ASP A 49 8.75 1.80 6.81
C ASP A 49 8.26 1.09 5.55
N TYR A 50 9.19 0.57 4.80
CA TYR A 50 8.89 -0.20 3.59
C TYR A 50 9.11 -1.69 3.84
N PHE A 51 8.15 -2.49 3.45
CA PHE A 51 8.26 -3.93 3.46
C PHE A 51 7.75 -4.50 2.14
N GLN A 52 8.52 -5.43 1.55
CA GLN A 52 8.16 -6.13 0.33
C GLN A 52 8.34 -7.64 0.52
N SER A 53 7.38 -8.42 0.05
CA SER A 53 7.49 -9.88 -0.05
C SER A 53 6.59 -10.42 -1.14
N ASN A 54 7.02 -11.52 -1.77
CA ASN A 54 6.23 -12.31 -2.70
C ASN A 54 5.51 -13.48 -2.00
N ILE A 55 5.70 -13.63 -0.69
CA ILE A 55 5.16 -14.72 0.12
C ILE A 55 3.92 -14.21 0.86
N GLU A 56 2.77 -14.81 0.59
CA GLU A 56 1.47 -14.41 1.17
C GLU A 56 1.50 -14.43 2.70
N GLY A 57 2.08 -15.47 3.30
CA GLY A 57 2.19 -15.61 4.76
C GLY A 57 2.99 -14.47 5.40
N GLU A 58 4.11 -14.06 4.79
CA GLU A 58 4.89 -12.92 5.28
C GLU A 58 4.13 -11.60 5.21
N ILE A 59 3.26 -11.45 4.19
CA ILE A 59 2.38 -10.30 4.07
C ILE A 59 1.37 -10.29 5.22
N ILE A 60 0.76 -11.42 5.51
CA ILE A 60 -0.19 -11.60 6.60
C ILE A 60 0.49 -11.29 7.94
N ASP A 61 1.64 -11.90 8.21
CA ASP A 61 2.39 -11.70 9.46
C ASP A 61 2.75 -10.23 9.66
N LYS A 62 3.19 -9.55 8.58
CA LYS A 62 3.54 -8.14 8.66
C LYS A 62 2.33 -7.23 8.91
N ILE A 63 1.19 -7.49 8.29
CA ILE A 63 -0.05 -6.74 8.56
C ILE A 63 -0.43 -6.88 10.04
N GLN A 64 -0.36 -8.09 10.59
CA GLN A 64 -0.67 -8.34 12.00
C GLN A 64 0.33 -7.66 12.94
N GLU A 65 1.64 -7.72 12.63
CA GLU A 65 2.70 -7.07 13.41
C GLU A 65 2.47 -5.56 13.54
N VAL A 66 2.19 -4.89 12.41
CA VAL A 66 2.10 -3.42 12.36
C VAL A 66 0.71 -2.87 12.66
N GLY A 67 -0.31 -3.71 12.54
CA GLY A 67 -1.71 -3.33 12.64
C GLY A 67 -2.16 -2.81 14.00
N TYR A 68 -1.32 -2.92 15.02
CA TYR A 68 -1.56 -2.39 16.38
C TYR A 68 -0.59 -1.29 16.79
N SER A 69 0.55 -1.14 16.09
CA SER A 69 1.64 -0.24 16.49
C SER A 69 1.83 0.96 15.59
N TYR A 70 1.38 0.88 14.34
CA TYR A 70 1.49 1.95 13.35
C TYR A 70 0.18 2.74 13.24
N ASP A 71 0.22 3.93 12.65
CA ASP A 71 -0.99 4.77 12.53
C ASP A 71 -1.77 4.51 11.25
N GLY A 72 -1.15 3.88 10.25
CA GLY A 72 -1.81 3.49 9.03
C GLY A 72 -0.98 2.57 8.15
N ILE A 73 -1.66 1.82 7.32
CA ILE A 73 -1.08 0.86 6.39
C ILE A 73 -1.47 1.24 4.97
N ILE A 74 -0.47 1.36 4.09
CA ILE A 74 -0.69 1.45 2.65
C ILE A 74 -0.34 0.09 2.05
N LEU A 75 -1.33 -0.60 1.53
CA LEU A 75 -1.20 -1.97 1.07
C LEU A 75 -1.38 -2.06 -0.45
N ASN A 76 -0.32 -2.46 -1.15
CA ASN A 76 -0.42 -2.96 -2.51
C ASN A 76 -0.18 -4.48 -2.48
N ALA A 77 -1.25 -5.25 -2.46
CA ALA A 77 -1.18 -6.71 -2.44
C ALA A 77 -1.02 -7.32 -3.84
N ALA A 78 -0.95 -6.48 -4.88
CA ALA A 78 -0.82 -6.88 -6.29
C ALA A 78 -1.84 -7.98 -6.66
N ALA A 79 -1.38 -9.11 -7.18
CA ALA A 79 -2.25 -10.22 -7.59
C ALA A 79 -3.01 -10.86 -6.41
N TYR A 80 -2.44 -10.84 -5.20
CA TYR A 80 -3.12 -11.37 -4.02
C TYR A 80 -4.41 -10.64 -3.65
N THR A 81 -4.59 -9.41 -4.12
CA THR A 81 -5.86 -8.67 -4.03
C THR A 81 -7.03 -9.50 -4.57
N HIS A 82 -6.79 -10.27 -5.62
CA HIS A 82 -7.82 -11.02 -6.35
C HIS A 82 -7.96 -12.47 -5.87
N THR A 83 -7.11 -12.95 -4.97
CA THR A 83 -7.03 -14.37 -4.59
C THR A 83 -6.97 -14.62 -3.08
N SER A 84 -6.49 -13.66 -2.28
CA SER A 84 -6.18 -13.91 -0.88
C SER A 84 -7.32 -13.57 0.08
N VAL A 85 -7.99 -14.58 0.55
CA VAL A 85 -8.88 -14.48 1.72
C VAL A 85 -8.07 -14.28 3.00
N GLY A 86 -6.87 -14.87 3.09
CA GLY A 86 -5.99 -14.72 4.25
C GLY A 86 -5.55 -13.29 4.52
N ILE A 87 -5.19 -12.53 3.49
CA ILE A 87 -4.87 -11.10 3.62
C ILE A 87 -6.13 -10.31 4.03
N ALA A 88 -7.29 -10.62 3.46
CA ALA A 88 -8.54 -10.00 3.84
C ALA A 88 -8.85 -10.20 5.34
N ASP A 89 -8.66 -11.41 5.84
CA ASP A 89 -8.86 -11.74 7.27
C ASP A 89 -7.83 -11.02 8.16
N ALA A 90 -6.57 -10.92 7.73
CA ALA A 90 -5.55 -10.17 8.47
C ALA A 90 -5.92 -8.68 8.59
N ILE A 91 -6.44 -8.06 7.52
CA ILE A 91 -6.91 -6.67 7.54
C ILE A 91 -8.08 -6.50 8.52
N ARG A 92 -9.01 -7.45 8.54
CA ARG A 92 -10.18 -7.41 9.47
C ARG A 92 -9.79 -7.58 10.92
N ALA A 93 -8.67 -8.23 11.19
CA ALA A 93 -8.21 -8.53 12.56
C ALA A 93 -7.48 -7.36 13.23
N ILE A 94 -7.04 -6.35 12.48
CA ILE A 94 -6.27 -5.22 13.00
C ILE A 94 -7.15 -4.00 13.28
N GLU A 95 -6.64 -3.09 14.11
CA GLU A 95 -7.35 -1.86 14.49
C GLU A 95 -7.04 -0.66 13.60
N LYS A 96 -5.89 -0.68 12.92
CA LYS A 96 -5.40 0.47 12.17
C LYS A 96 -5.98 0.54 10.76
N SER A 97 -6.14 1.76 10.28
CA SER A 97 -6.66 2.04 8.95
C SER A 97 -5.73 1.52 7.85
N VAL A 98 -6.33 0.89 6.85
CA VAL A 98 -5.64 0.38 5.67
C VAL A 98 -6.15 1.10 4.43
N ILE A 99 -5.25 1.60 3.59
CA ILE A 99 -5.57 2.10 2.24
C ILE A 99 -4.98 1.13 1.22
N GLU A 100 -5.85 0.57 0.39
CA GLU A 100 -5.47 -0.27 -0.74
C GLU A 100 -4.96 0.59 -1.89
N VAL A 101 -3.80 0.25 -2.43
CA VAL A 101 -3.17 0.98 -3.53
C VAL A 101 -2.89 0.03 -4.71
N HIS A 102 -3.20 0.49 -5.91
CA HIS A 102 -2.79 -0.14 -7.16
C HIS A 102 -2.17 0.90 -8.08
N ILE A 103 -1.03 0.56 -8.68
CA ILE A 103 -0.31 1.43 -9.62
C ILE A 103 -1.13 1.59 -10.91
N SER A 104 -1.67 0.49 -11.43
CA SER A 104 -2.53 0.49 -12.62
C SER A 104 -4.02 0.62 -12.24
N ASN A 105 -4.83 1.09 -13.20
CA ASN A 105 -6.27 0.98 -13.11
C ASN A 105 -6.68 -0.49 -13.33
N THR A 106 -7.05 -1.19 -12.27
CA THR A 106 -7.40 -2.62 -12.33
C THR A 106 -8.65 -2.87 -13.18
N LYS A 107 -9.54 -1.88 -13.32
CA LYS A 107 -10.77 -1.99 -14.13
C LYS A 107 -10.52 -1.95 -15.64
N SER A 108 -9.36 -1.45 -16.06
CA SER A 108 -8.94 -1.46 -17.47
C SER A 108 -8.11 -2.69 -17.84
N ARG A 109 -7.95 -3.64 -16.93
CA ARG A 109 -7.18 -4.86 -17.11
C ARG A 109 -8.08 -6.08 -17.24
N GLU A 110 -7.55 -7.27 -17.11
CA GLU A 110 -8.24 -8.55 -17.28
C GLU A 110 -9.40 -8.70 -16.26
N ASP A 111 -10.47 -9.35 -16.65
CA ASP A 111 -11.71 -9.47 -15.85
C ASP A 111 -11.49 -10.00 -14.43
N TYR A 112 -10.54 -10.94 -14.23
CA TYR A 112 -10.23 -11.48 -12.91
C TYR A 112 -9.65 -10.43 -11.96
N ARG A 113 -9.14 -9.28 -12.48
CA ARG A 113 -8.66 -8.14 -11.68
C ARG A 113 -9.77 -7.21 -11.24
N HIS A 114 -10.98 -7.42 -11.71
CA HIS A 114 -12.13 -6.58 -11.31
C HIS A 114 -12.70 -6.95 -9.95
N LYS A 115 -12.39 -8.15 -9.44
CA LYS A 115 -12.79 -8.61 -8.11
C LYS A 115 -11.65 -8.44 -7.13
N SER A 116 -11.95 -7.87 -5.96
CA SER A 116 -11.02 -7.78 -4.84
C SER A 116 -11.61 -8.46 -3.61
N PHE A 117 -10.81 -9.28 -2.93
CA PHE A 117 -11.16 -9.83 -1.61
C PHE A 117 -10.84 -8.85 -0.48
N ILE A 118 -9.90 -7.92 -0.70
CA ILE A 118 -9.44 -7.00 0.34
C ILE A 118 -10.17 -5.66 0.35
N SER A 119 -10.62 -5.17 -0.81
CA SER A 119 -11.29 -3.87 -0.95
C SER A 119 -12.48 -3.65 -0.02
N PRO A 120 -13.32 -4.67 0.28
CA PRO A 120 -14.43 -4.49 1.23
C PRO A 120 -13.99 -4.22 2.67
N HIS A 121 -12.72 -4.44 3.02
CA HIS A 121 -12.20 -4.40 4.38
C HIS A 121 -11.20 -3.28 4.63
N VAL A 122 -10.93 -2.44 3.64
CA VAL A 122 -10.02 -1.28 3.74
C VAL A 122 -10.79 0.02 3.90
N ASN A 123 -10.14 1.06 4.39
CA ASN A 123 -10.74 2.38 4.60
C ASN A 123 -10.82 3.21 3.32
N GLY A 124 -10.01 2.89 2.32
CA GLY A 124 -10.00 3.57 1.03
C GLY A 124 -9.22 2.81 -0.02
N ILE A 125 -9.46 3.15 -1.29
CA ILE A 125 -8.83 2.53 -2.45
C ILE A 125 -8.31 3.63 -3.37
N ILE A 126 -7.05 3.55 -3.78
CA ILE A 126 -6.43 4.45 -4.74
C ILE A 126 -5.80 3.61 -5.84
N GLN A 127 -6.16 3.87 -7.08
CA GLN A 127 -5.65 3.09 -8.21
C GLN A 127 -5.51 3.91 -9.49
N GLY A 128 -4.54 3.54 -10.33
CA GLY A 128 -4.42 4.07 -11.69
C GLY A 128 -3.53 5.29 -11.85
N PHE A 129 -2.89 5.79 -10.79
CA PHE A 129 -2.03 6.98 -10.81
C PHE A 129 -0.53 6.66 -10.80
N GLY A 130 -0.15 5.42 -11.16
CA GLY A 130 1.23 5.00 -11.09
C GLY A 130 1.77 5.07 -9.65
N LEU A 131 3.05 5.43 -9.49
CA LEU A 131 3.67 5.58 -8.18
C LEU A 131 3.04 6.69 -7.35
N LEU A 132 2.44 7.72 -7.97
CA LEU A 132 1.71 8.77 -7.27
C LEU A 132 0.59 8.22 -6.38
N SER A 133 0.05 7.05 -6.68
CA SER A 133 -0.97 6.39 -5.84
C SER A 133 -0.54 6.22 -4.39
N TYR A 134 0.74 5.96 -4.13
CA TYR A 134 1.30 5.87 -2.77
C TYR A 134 1.31 7.23 -2.06
N GLU A 135 1.70 8.29 -2.76
CA GLU A 135 1.69 9.64 -2.19
C GLU A 135 0.27 10.11 -1.88
N LEU A 136 -0.69 9.82 -2.75
CA LEU A 136 -2.10 10.14 -2.51
C LEU A 136 -2.64 9.42 -1.26
N ALA A 137 -2.19 8.20 -1.00
CA ALA A 137 -2.53 7.49 0.23
C ALA A 137 -1.91 8.16 1.46
N ILE A 138 -0.67 8.62 1.39
CA ILE A 138 -0.02 9.40 2.45
C ILE A 138 -0.83 10.68 2.75
N ILE A 139 -1.19 11.45 1.71
CA ILE A 139 -1.98 12.67 1.83
C ILE A 139 -3.33 12.38 2.47
N SER A 140 -3.97 11.27 2.12
CA SER A 140 -5.24 10.86 2.72
C SER A 140 -5.10 10.63 4.23
N PHE A 141 -4.07 9.93 4.68
CA PHE A 141 -3.80 9.76 6.10
C PHE A 141 -3.52 11.08 6.81
N LEU A 142 -2.71 11.96 6.22
CA LEU A 142 -2.36 13.26 6.78
C LEU A 142 -3.58 14.16 6.98
N ASN A 143 -4.55 14.09 6.08
CA ASN A 143 -5.79 14.88 6.17
C ASN A 143 -6.78 14.32 7.19
N ASN A 144 -6.87 13.00 7.30
CA ASN A 144 -7.76 12.37 8.27
C ASN A 144 -7.31 12.60 9.73
N ILE A 145 -5.99 12.68 9.96
CA ILE A 145 -5.45 12.98 11.30
C ILE A 145 -5.68 14.46 11.68
N LYS A 146 -5.81 15.37 10.70
CA LYS A 146 -6.10 16.79 10.96
C LYS A 146 -7.59 17.09 11.14
N GLY A 147 -8.46 16.12 10.86
CA GLY A 147 -9.91 16.25 10.93
C GLY A 147 -10.53 15.79 12.25
N GLU A 148 -9.70 15.32 13.17
CA GLU A 148 -10.06 15.10 14.58
C GLU A 148 -9.54 16.29 15.40
#